data_067e0092f75669f108a9717f2c27352d
#
_entry.id   067e0092f75669f108a9717f2c27352d
#
_cell.length_a   1.000
_cell.length_b   1.000
_cell.length_c   1.000
_cell.angle_alpha   90.00
_cell.angle_beta   90.00
_cell.angle_gamma   90.00
#
_symmetry.space_group_name_H-M   'P 1'
#
loop_
_entity.id
_entity.type
_entity.pdbx_description
1 polymer ?
#
loop_
_entity_poly.entity_id
_entity_poly.type
_entity_poly.pdbx_seq_one_letter_code
_entity_poly.pdbx_strand_id
1 'polypeptide(L)'
;KTIRIDACGLQCPGPIIRLKEAIDELEDGQRVQILSTDAGFARDSQAWCDTTGNLLISSTMNKGVYEVVVEKNPKTCEIITTCQDKGKTFIVFSDDLDKALASMVLANGAAATGDKVTIFFTFWGLNVIKKINKPKVEKDIFGKMFSMMLPSSSLKLKLSKMSMLGIGDRMMRYIMKKKNIESLESLRDQALKQGVEFIACQMSMDVMGVKREELLDEVTIGGVATYMDRASRANVNLFI
;
A
#
# COMPACT_ATOMS: atom_id res chain seq x y z
N LYS A 1 24.66 4.85 18.57
CA LYS A 1 23.45 5.65 18.89
C LYS A 1 22.24 4.76 18.72
N THR A 2 21.30 4.79 19.66
CA THR A 2 20.02 4.07 19.53
C THR A 2 18.89 5.09 19.53
N ILE A 3 18.01 5.02 18.53
CA ILE A 3 16.77 5.81 18.45
C ILE A 3 15.64 4.95 18.98
N ARG A 4 14.76 5.52 19.80
CA ARG A 4 13.58 4.84 20.33
C ARG A 4 12.32 5.39 19.67
N ILE A 5 11.46 4.48 19.22
CA ILE A 5 10.18 4.79 18.54
C ILE A 5 9.04 4.07 19.25
N ASP A 6 7.96 4.79 19.47
CA ASP A 6 6.72 4.24 19.94
C ASP A 6 5.74 4.10 18.76
N ALA A 7 5.45 2.87 18.39
CA ALA A 7 4.47 2.48 17.37
C ALA A 7 3.29 1.70 18.00
N CYS A 8 3.10 1.84 19.32
CA CYS A 8 1.97 1.23 19.99
C CYS A 8 0.64 1.78 19.45
N GLY A 9 -0.32 0.89 19.29
CA GLY A 9 -1.63 1.23 18.74
C GLY A 9 -1.68 1.27 17.20
N LEU A 10 -0.55 1.24 16.49
CA LEU A 10 -0.55 1.04 15.05
C LEU A 10 -0.76 -0.42 14.70
N GLN A 11 -1.46 -0.65 13.58
CA GLN A 11 -1.68 -1.97 12.99
C GLN A 11 -0.83 -2.09 11.70
N CYS A 12 -0.56 -3.34 11.29
CA CYS A 12 0.13 -3.62 10.03
C CYS A 12 -0.48 -2.79 8.86
N PRO A 13 0.34 -2.13 8.02
CA PRO A 13 1.80 -2.15 7.96
C PRO A 13 2.50 -1.06 8.79
N GLY A 14 1.76 -0.27 9.58
CA GLY A 14 2.23 0.93 10.29
C GLY A 14 3.55 0.76 11.03
N PRO A 15 3.73 -0.25 11.93
CA PRO A 15 4.98 -0.44 12.65
C PRO A 15 6.20 -0.68 11.74
N ILE A 16 6.04 -1.42 10.65
CA ILE A 16 7.12 -1.69 9.67
C ILE A 16 7.50 -0.43 8.90
N ILE A 17 6.52 0.40 8.53
CA ILE A 17 6.79 1.69 7.86
C ILE A 17 7.60 2.59 8.79
N ARG A 18 7.22 2.70 10.08
CA ARG A 18 7.97 3.48 11.06
C ARG A 18 9.40 2.96 11.29
N LEU A 19 9.56 1.63 11.31
CA LEU A 19 10.89 1.02 11.41
C LEU A 19 11.75 1.39 10.21
N LYS A 20 11.19 1.29 8.99
CA LYS A 20 11.90 1.68 7.76
C LYS A 20 12.32 3.15 7.77
N GLU A 21 11.38 4.07 8.04
CA GLU A 21 11.66 5.51 8.11
C GLU A 21 12.84 5.80 9.05
N ALA A 22 12.83 5.19 10.24
CA ALA A 22 13.89 5.39 11.21
C ALA A 22 15.24 4.80 10.78
N ILE A 23 15.24 3.62 10.18
CA ILE A 23 16.49 3.01 9.66
C ILE A 23 17.07 3.84 8.52
N ASP A 24 16.22 4.44 7.67
CA ASP A 24 16.69 5.29 6.57
C ASP A 24 17.45 6.53 7.08
N GLU A 25 17.06 7.08 8.23
CA GLU A 25 17.73 8.24 8.88
C GLU A 25 19.00 7.90 9.67
N LEU A 26 19.28 6.63 9.90
CA LEU A 26 20.46 6.19 10.67
C LEU A 26 21.69 6.04 9.79
N GLU A 27 22.85 6.15 10.44
CA GLU A 27 24.14 5.70 9.91
C GLU A 27 24.32 4.20 10.15
N ASP A 28 25.19 3.58 9.36
CA ASP A 28 25.51 2.17 9.48
C ASP A 28 26.00 1.81 10.89
N GLY A 29 25.55 0.69 11.44
CA GLY A 29 25.85 0.23 12.80
C GLY A 29 25.04 0.93 13.91
N GLN A 30 24.22 1.91 13.58
CA GLN A 30 23.29 2.50 14.55
C GLN A 30 22.01 1.66 14.68
N ARG A 31 21.26 1.85 15.77
CA ARG A 31 20.15 0.98 16.16
C ARG A 31 18.85 1.75 16.30
N VAL A 32 17.75 1.08 15.99
CA VAL A 32 16.39 1.48 16.34
C VAL A 32 15.83 0.49 17.35
N GLN A 33 15.25 1.01 18.43
CA GLN A 33 14.38 0.30 19.36
C GLN A 33 12.96 0.73 19.09
N ILE A 34 12.09 -0.19 18.67
CA ILE A 34 10.71 0.10 18.34
C ILE A 34 9.76 -0.73 19.21
N LEU A 35 8.73 -0.06 19.72
CA LEU A 35 7.65 -0.68 20.51
C LEU A 35 6.39 -0.80 19.65
N SER A 36 5.69 -1.92 19.74
CA SER A 36 4.43 -2.15 19.03
C SER A 36 3.49 -3.05 19.83
N THR A 37 2.19 -2.81 19.72
CA THR A 37 1.15 -3.69 20.27
C THR A 37 0.57 -4.63 19.22
N ASP A 38 1.06 -4.59 17.98
CA ASP A 38 0.65 -5.51 16.90
C ASP A 38 1.27 -6.90 17.12
N ALA A 39 0.42 -7.92 17.25
CA ALA A 39 0.86 -9.29 17.49
C ALA A 39 1.68 -9.91 16.34
N GLY A 40 1.53 -9.39 15.10
CA GLY A 40 2.30 -9.81 13.93
C GLY A 40 3.70 -9.21 13.88
N PHE A 41 3.94 -8.10 14.59
CA PHE A 41 5.11 -7.26 14.41
C PHE A 41 6.45 -7.98 14.65
N ALA A 42 6.51 -8.90 15.62
CA ALA A 42 7.74 -9.65 15.90
C ALA A 42 8.20 -10.51 14.70
N ARG A 43 7.25 -11.14 13.99
CA ARG A 43 7.55 -11.91 12.78
C ARG A 43 7.81 -11.02 11.57
N ASP A 44 7.01 -9.97 11.43
CA ASP A 44 7.14 -9.03 10.33
C ASP A 44 8.49 -8.31 10.38
N SER A 45 8.96 -7.91 11.57
CA SER A 45 10.27 -7.28 11.74
C SER A 45 11.44 -8.24 11.42
N GLN A 46 11.33 -9.53 11.78
CA GLN A 46 12.31 -10.52 11.36
C GLN A 46 12.34 -10.67 9.84
N ALA A 47 11.18 -10.90 9.22
CA ALA A 47 11.08 -11.05 7.77
C ALA A 47 11.58 -9.80 7.03
N TRP A 48 11.30 -8.61 7.58
CA TRP A 48 11.80 -7.35 7.04
C TRP A 48 13.32 -7.25 7.12
N CYS A 49 13.92 -7.61 8.28
CA CYS A 49 15.36 -7.65 8.44
C CYS A 49 16.03 -8.62 7.47
N ASP A 50 15.47 -9.84 7.33
CA ASP A 50 15.99 -10.86 6.41
C ASP A 50 15.95 -10.37 4.95
N THR A 51 14.91 -9.63 4.56
CA THR A 51 14.76 -9.10 3.20
C THR A 51 15.66 -7.90 2.93
N THR A 52 15.81 -7.00 3.91
CA THR A 52 16.56 -5.73 3.75
C THR A 52 18.03 -5.84 4.10
N GLY A 53 18.44 -6.96 4.69
CA GLY A 53 19.83 -7.19 5.14
C GLY A 53 20.18 -6.49 6.45
N ASN A 54 19.23 -5.86 7.14
CA ASN A 54 19.42 -5.31 8.47
C ASN A 54 19.47 -6.41 9.54
N LEU A 55 20.05 -6.12 10.69
CA LEU A 55 20.23 -7.12 11.74
C LEU A 55 19.16 -6.98 12.82
N LEU A 56 18.37 -8.02 13.03
CA LEU A 56 17.50 -8.12 14.21
C LEU A 56 18.36 -8.49 15.43
N ILE A 57 18.54 -7.57 16.37
CA ILE A 57 19.36 -7.76 17.56
C ILE A 57 18.56 -8.45 18.67
N SER A 58 17.33 -8.01 18.89
CA SER A 58 16.44 -8.61 19.88
C SER A 58 14.97 -8.41 19.53
N SER A 59 14.14 -9.35 19.92
CA SER A 59 12.69 -9.27 19.89
C SER A 59 12.14 -9.86 21.17
N THR A 60 11.54 -9.03 22.01
CA THR A 60 10.97 -9.42 23.31
C THR A 60 9.53 -8.96 23.43
N MET A 61 8.75 -9.64 24.27
CA MET A 61 7.36 -9.27 24.53
C MET A 61 7.16 -9.11 26.03
N ASN A 62 6.64 -7.96 26.44
CA ASN A 62 6.30 -7.69 27.83
C ASN A 62 4.90 -7.05 27.93
N LYS A 63 3.99 -7.71 28.65
CA LYS A 63 2.60 -7.23 28.89
C LYS A 63 1.86 -6.85 27.60
N GLY A 64 2.07 -7.59 26.50
CA GLY A 64 1.40 -7.35 25.22
C GLY A 64 2.05 -6.24 24.36
N VAL A 65 3.20 -5.72 24.78
CA VAL A 65 4.03 -4.83 24.00
C VAL A 65 5.24 -5.59 23.48
N TYR A 66 5.43 -5.59 22.18
CA TYR A 66 6.61 -6.13 21.51
C TYR A 66 7.67 -5.03 21.44
N GLU A 67 8.85 -5.34 21.91
CA GLU A 67 10.04 -4.50 21.82
C GLU A 67 11.03 -5.16 20.88
N VAL A 68 11.34 -4.48 19.80
CA VAL A 68 12.25 -4.96 18.76
C VAL A 68 13.40 -3.99 18.62
N VAL A 69 14.63 -4.54 18.57
CA VAL A 69 15.85 -3.75 18.31
C VAL A 69 16.45 -4.21 17.00
N VAL A 70 16.62 -3.27 16.09
CA VAL A 70 17.23 -3.50 14.77
C VAL A 70 18.46 -2.62 14.62
N GLU A 71 19.53 -3.18 14.10
CA GLU A 71 20.76 -2.47 13.73
C GLU A 71 20.82 -2.30 12.22
N LYS A 72 21.10 -1.08 11.78
CA LYS A 72 21.34 -0.81 10.37
C LYS A 72 22.65 -1.46 9.95
N ASN A 73 22.54 -2.42 9.04
CA ASN A 73 23.72 -3.06 8.46
C ASN A 73 24.28 -2.22 7.32
N PRO A 74 25.59 -2.00 7.24
CA PRO A 74 26.19 -1.38 6.07
C PRO A 74 25.80 -2.21 4.85
N LYS A 75 25.24 -1.55 3.82
CA LYS A 75 24.98 -2.17 2.54
C LYS A 75 26.33 -2.55 1.95
N THR A 76 26.83 -3.71 2.32
CA THR A 76 27.98 -4.33 1.64
C THR A 76 27.54 -4.64 0.22
N CYS A 77 27.87 -3.75 -0.69
CA CYS A 77 27.57 -3.82 -2.11
C CYS A 77 28.31 -4.98 -2.81
N GLU A 78 28.81 -5.99 -2.09
CA GLU A 78 29.75 -6.96 -2.67
C GLU A 78 29.33 -8.44 -2.61
N ILE A 79 28.21 -8.80 -2.02
CA ILE A 79 27.79 -10.21 -2.04
C ILE A 79 26.32 -10.37 -2.37
N ILE A 80 25.83 -9.84 -3.46
CA ILE A 80 24.71 -10.47 -4.21
C ILE A 80 24.78 -9.99 -5.66
N THR A 81 25.58 -10.63 -6.44
CA THR A 81 25.57 -10.53 -7.91
C THR A 81 24.31 -11.18 -8.54
N THR A 82 23.22 -11.19 -7.82
CA THR A 82 21.87 -11.55 -8.31
C THR A 82 20.78 -10.78 -7.56
N CYS A 83 20.98 -9.51 -7.26
CA CYS A 83 19.85 -8.63 -7.03
C CYS A 83 19.20 -8.32 -8.38
N GLN A 84 18.51 -9.31 -8.96
CA GLN A 84 17.40 -8.99 -9.82
C GLN A 84 16.49 -8.09 -8.99
N ASP A 85 16.23 -6.89 -9.48
CA ASP A 85 15.19 -6.00 -8.93
C ASP A 85 13.90 -6.82 -8.78
N LYS A 86 13.67 -7.36 -7.58
CA LYS A 86 12.52 -8.20 -7.30
C LYS A 86 11.30 -7.31 -7.23
N GLY A 87 10.66 -7.09 -8.37
CA GLY A 87 9.42 -6.34 -8.43
C GLY A 87 8.26 -7.14 -7.83
N LYS A 88 7.26 -6.43 -7.36
CA LYS A 88 5.95 -6.96 -7.01
C LYS A 88 4.92 -6.24 -7.85
N THR A 89 4.03 -6.96 -8.49
CA THR A 89 2.95 -6.33 -9.24
C THR A 89 1.59 -6.80 -8.77
N PHE A 90 0.65 -5.89 -8.69
CA PHE A 90 -0.74 -6.17 -8.35
C PHE A 90 -1.65 -5.61 -9.44
N ILE A 91 -2.61 -6.42 -9.90
CA ILE A 91 -3.73 -5.92 -10.68
C ILE A 91 -4.89 -5.71 -9.71
N VAL A 92 -5.36 -4.47 -9.61
CA VAL A 92 -6.57 -4.13 -8.87
C VAL A 92 -7.71 -3.96 -9.87
N PHE A 93 -8.58 -4.95 -9.90
CA PHE A 93 -9.74 -4.99 -10.78
C PHE A 93 -11.02 -4.55 -10.07
N SER A 94 -11.15 -4.87 -8.77
CA SER A 94 -12.33 -4.59 -7.97
C SER A 94 -12.25 -3.23 -7.29
N ASP A 95 -13.40 -2.59 -7.08
CA ASP A 95 -13.55 -1.40 -6.23
C ASP A 95 -14.19 -1.74 -4.87
N ASP A 96 -14.22 -3.01 -4.50
CA ASP A 96 -14.65 -3.40 -3.16
C ASP A 96 -13.67 -2.85 -2.12
N LEU A 97 -14.19 -2.17 -1.10
CA LEU A 97 -13.38 -1.50 -0.06
C LEU A 97 -12.40 -2.45 0.63
N ASP A 98 -12.85 -3.65 0.97
CA ASP A 98 -12.03 -4.68 1.63
C ASP A 98 -10.91 -5.20 0.73
N LYS A 99 -11.16 -5.39 -0.57
CA LYS A 99 -10.13 -5.78 -1.54
C LYS A 99 -9.14 -4.63 -1.81
N ALA A 100 -9.64 -3.41 -1.93
CA ALA A 100 -8.80 -2.23 -2.09
C ALA A 100 -7.89 -2.02 -0.86
N LEU A 101 -8.41 -2.20 0.36
CA LEU A 101 -7.61 -2.18 1.58
C LEU A 101 -6.53 -3.25 1.57
N ALA A 102 -6.87 -4.50 1.23
CA ALA A 102 -5.91 -5.60 1.15
C ALA A 102 -4.79 -5.30 0.16
N SER A 103 -5.13 -4.77 -1.03
CA SER A 103 -4.12 -4.42 -2.04
C SER A 103 -3.16 -3.33 -1.55
N MET A 104 -3.65 -2.29 -0.85
CA MET A 104 -2.82 -1.23 -0.30
C MET A 104 -1.96 -1.70 0.88
N VAL A 105 -2.47 -2.58 1.75
CA VAL A 105 -1.68 -3.20 2.83
C VAL A 105 -0.52 -4.01 2.25
N LEU A 106 -0.79 -4.86 1.25
CA LEU A 106 0.24 -5.65 0.58
C LEU A 106 1.29 -4.76 -0.11
N ALA A 107 0.83 -3.71 -0.80
CA ALA A 107 1.73 -2.79 -1.50
C ALA A 107 2.66 -2.04 -0.53
N ASN A 108 2.11 -1.52 0.58
CA ASN A 108 2.91 -0.84 1.59
C ASN A 108 3.89 -1.80 2.28
N GLY A 109 3.44 -3.02 2.59
CA GLY A 109 4.30 -4.06 3.15
C GLY A 109 5.48 -4.40 2.23
N ALA A 110 5.21 -4.62 0.94
CA ALA A 110 6.26 -4.91 -0.05
C ALA A 110 7.21 -3.72 -0.26
N ALA A 111 6.68 -2.49 -0.36
CA ALA A 111 7.52 -1.30 -0.48
C ALA A 111 8.40 -1.08 0.76
N ALA A 112 7.90 -1.38 1.97
CA ALA A 112 8.67 -1.30 3.21
C ALA A 112 9.84 -2.29 3.27
N THR A 113 9.76 -3.42 2.54
CA THR A 113 10.89 -4.36 2.39
C THR A 113 11.89 -3.95 1.30
N GLY A 114 11.67 -2.82 0.64
CA GLY A 114 12.56 -2.31 -0.40
C GLY A 114 12.27 -2.85 -1.81
N ASP A 115 11.18 -3.60 -1.99
CA ASP A 115 10.78 -4.06 -3.30
C ASP A 115 10.21 -2.92 -4.17
N LYS A 116 10.45 -2.99 -5.47
CA LYS A 116 9.74 -2.12 -6.43
C LYS A 116 8.32 -2.64 -6.61
N VAL A 117 7.33 -1.84 -6.24
CA VAL A 117 5.94 -2.22 -6.32
C VAL A 117 5.22 -1.43 -7.40
N THR A 118 4.51 -2.14 -8.27
CA THR A 118 3.64 -1.54 -9.29
C THR A 118 2.22 -2.06 -9.12
N ILE A 119 1.25 -1.16 -9.09
CA ILE A 119 -0.17 -1.50 -9.06
C ILE A 119 -0.83 -1.02 -10.35
N PHE A 120 -1.45 -1.95 -11.08
CA PHE A 120 -2.19 -1.69 -12.30
C PHE A 120 -3.69 -1.70 -12.01
N PHE A 121 -4.32 -0.53 -12.13
CA PHE A 121 -5.75 -0.36 -11.88
C PHE A 121 -6.52 -0.47 -13.19
N THR A 122 -7.45 -1.40 -13.24
CA THR A 122 -8.26 -1.65 -14.42
C THR A 122 -9.75 -1.79 -14.07
N PHE A 123 -10.63 -1.46 -14.98
CA PHE A 123 -12.07 -1.48 -14.80
C PHE A 123 -12.52 -0.77 -13.49
N TRP A 124 -13.23 -1.49 -12.61
CA TRP A 124 -13.73 -0.92 -11.34
C TRP A 124 -12.60 -0.48 -10.41
N GLY A 125 -11.42 -1.12 -10.49
CA GLY A 125 -10.24 -0.72 -9.74
C GLY A 125 -9.83 0.74 -9.92
N LEU A 126 -10.18 1.37 -11.07
CA LEU A 126 -9.99 2.80 -11.29
C LEU A 126 -10.66 3.68 -10.22
N ASN A 127 -11.75 3.19 -9.60
CA ASN A 127 -12.45 3.92 -8.55
C ASN A 127 -11.61 4.06 -7.26
N VAL A 128 -10.66 3.16 -7.03
CA VAL A 128 -9.75 3.17 -5.88
C VAL A 128 -8.81 4.39 -5.91
N ILE A 129 -8.41 4.81 -7.10
CA ILE A 129 -7.45 5.90 -7.32
C ILE A 129 -8.11 7.22 -7.74
N LYS A 130 -9.45 7.33 -7.63
CA LYS A 130 -10.15 8.61 -7.84
C LYS A 130 -9.84 9.60 -6.72
N LYS A 131 -9.74 10.87 -7.10
CA LYS A 131 -9.64 12.01 -6.18
C LYS A 131 -10.83 12.05 -5.23
N ILE A 132 -10.58 12.50 -4.00
CA ILE A 132 -11.64 12.69 -3.00
C ILE A 132 -12.61 13.78 -3.46
N ASN A 133 -12.07 14.89 -3.95
CA ASN A 133 -12.83 16.00 -4.50
C ASN A 133 -13.07 15.77 -5.99
N LYS A 134 -14.32 15.51 -6.35
CA LYS A 134 -14.68 15.26 -7.76
C LYS A 134 -14.48 16.52 -8.59
N PRO A 135 -13.58 16.53 -9.58
CA PRO A 135 -13.45 17.65 -10.51
C PRO A 135 -14.67 17.71 -11.44
N LYS A 136 -14.99 18.91 -11.90
CA LYS A 136 -15.97 19.09 -12.97
C LYS A 136 -15.29 18.77 -14.30
N VAL A 137 -15.72 17.69 -14.93
CA VAL A 137 -15.16 17.21 -16.21
C VAL A 137 -16.29 17.05 -17.21
N GLU A 138 -16.08 17.55 -18.42
CA GLU A 138 -17.00 17.31 -19.53
C GLU A 138 -16.87 15.87 -20.01
N LYS A 139 -18.00 15.20 -20.11
CA LYS A 139 -18.11 13.81 -20.56
C LYS A 139 -19.17 13.68 -21.64
N ASP A 140 -18.97 12.72 -22.51
CA ASP A 140 -19.99 12.28 -23.46
C ASP A 140 -21.20 11.62 -22.74
N ILE A 141 -22.22 11.26 -23.50
CA ILE A 141 -23.46 10.69 -22.95
C ILE A 141 -23.20 9.41 -22.17
N PHE A 142 -22.36 8.51 -22.69
CA PHE A 142 -22.00 7.25 -22.03
C PHE A 142 -21.17 7.48 -20.78
N GLY A 143 -20.18 8.37 -20.83
CA GLY A 143 -19.36 8.75 -19.67
C GLY A 143 -20.17 9.43 -18.56
N LYS A 144 -21.23 10.19 -18.91
CA LYS A 144 -22.18 10.74 -17.92
C LYS A 144 -22.99 9.63 -17.26
N MET A 145 -23.47 8.66 -18.04
CA MET A 145 -24.22 7.49 -17.53
C MET A 145 -23.35 6.68 -16.55
N PHE A 146 -22.13 6.30 -16.94
CA PHE A 146 -21.18 5.62 -16.05
C PHE A 146 -20.87 6.44 -14.80
N SER A 147 -20.68 7.76 -14.92
CA SER A 147 -20.42 8.63 -13.77
C SER A 147 -21.56 8.68 -12.75
N MET A 148 -22.79 8.38 -13.15
CA MET A 148 -23.94 8.29 -12.26
C MET A 148 -23.95 6.94 -11.51
N MET A 149 -23.48 5.87 -12.15
CA MET A 149 -23.48 4.51 -11.59
C MET A 149 -22.23 4.24 -10.74
N LEU A 150 -21.08 4.81 -11.12
CA LEU A 150 -19.81 4.57 -10.46
C LEU A 150 -19.64 5.42 -9.19
N PRO A 151 -18.87 4.95 -8.19
CA PRO A 151 -18.46 5.77 -7.06
C PRO A 151 -17.80 7.06 -7.52
N SER A 152 -18.23 8.18 -6.96
CA SER A 152 -17.67 9.49 -7.34
C SER A 152 -16.28 9.75 -6.76
N SER A 153 -15.86 8.98 -5.75
CA SER A 153 -14.55 9.05 -5.10
C SER A 153 -14.27 7.75 -4.33
N SER A 154 -13.02 7.53 -3.94
CA SER A 154 -12.60 6.38 -3.11
C SER A 154 -13.36 6.29 -1.79
N LEU A 155 -13.81 7.42 -1.23
CA LEU A 155 -14.60 7.44 0.02
C LEU A 155 -15.96 6.73 -0.09
N LYS A 156 -16.46 6.52 -1.31
CA LYS A 156 -17.78 5.90 -1.56
C LYS A 156 -17.69 4.43 -1.96
N LEU A 157 -16.51 3.81 -1.85
CA LEU A 157 -16.35 2.38 -2.08
C LEU A 157 -17.14 1.58 -1.05
N LYS A 158 -17.76 0.49 -1.53
CA LYS A 158 -18.59 -0.41 -0.73
C LYS A 158 -17.82 -1.68 -0.39
N LEU A 159 -18.25 -2.37 0.65
CA LEU A 159 -17.75 -3.71 0.95
C LEU A 159 -18.24 -4.73 -0.09
N SER A 160 -17.42 -5.75 -0.35
CA SER A 160 -17.77 -6.88 -1.21
C SER A 160 -18.98 -7.65 -0.68
N LYS A 161 -19.09 -7.74 0.64
CA LYS A 161 -20.19 -8.39 1.37
C LYS A 161 -20.62 -7.50 2.53
N MET A 162 -21.89 -7.68 2.97
CA MET A 162 -22.44 -6.97 4.13
C MET A 162 -22.55 -5.43 3.98
N SER A 163 -22.56 -4.91 2.76
CA SER A 163 -22.72 -3.47 2.54
C SER A 163 -24.07 -2.94 3.06
N MET A 164 -25.17 -3.74 2.95
CA MET A 164 -26.50 -3.43 3.51
C MET A 164 -26.90 -1.98 3.27
N LEU A 165 -26.98 -1.54 2.01
CA LEU A 165 -27.29 -0.16 1.62
C LEU A 165 -26.31 0.90 2.18
N GLY A 166 -25.06 0.50 2.47
CA GLY A 166 -23.99 1.40 2.95
C GLY A 166 -23.86 1.46 4.47
N ILE A 167 -24.71 0.75 5.22
CA ILE A 167 -24.58 0.68 6.70
C ILE A 167 -23.30 -0.06 7.08
N GLY A 168 -23.05 -1.22 6.45
CA GLY A 168 -21.83 -2.02 6.67
C GLY A 168 -20.56 -1.26 6.32
N ASP A 169 -20.58 -0.51 5.24
CA ASP A 169 -19.42 0.28 4.79
C ASP A 169 -19.04 1.35 5.83
N ARG A 170 -20.03 2.05 6.38
CA ARG A 170 -19.82 3.05 7.44
C ARG A 170 -19.36 2.41 8.74
N MET A 171 -19.97 1.28 9.10
CA MET A 171 -19.58 0.52 10.31
C MET A 171 -18.12 0.04 10.20
N MET A 172 -17.71 -0.51 9.04
CA MET A 172 -16.33 -0.95 8.82
C MET A 172 -15.35 0.20 8.99
N ARG A 173 -15.57 1.35 8.34
CA ARG A 173 -14.72 2.54 8.47
C ARG A 173 -14.68 3.06 9.91
N TYR A 174 -15.80 3.01 10.63
CA TYR A 174 -15.84 3.38 12.06
C TYR A 174 -15.01 2.43 12.92
N ILE A 175 -15.15 1.11 12.71
CA ILE A 175 -14.36 0.10 13.44
C ILE A 175 -12.87 0.25 13.15
N MET A 176 -12.49 0.46 11.89
CA MET A 176 -11.10 0.74 11.51
C MET A 176 -10.56 1.93 12.30
N LYS A 177 -11.27 3.06 12.31
CA LYS A 177 -10.87 4.24 13.07
C LYS A 177 -10.76 3.97 14.57
N LYS A 178 -11.70 3.23 15.16
CA LYS A 178 -11.68 2.86 16.60
C LYS A 178 -10.50 1.95 16.95
N LYS A 179 -10.05 1.12 16.00
CA LYS A 179 -8.92 0.18 16.17
C LYS A 179 -7.59 0.73 15.68
N ASN A 180 -7.52 2.01 15.32
CA ASN A 180 -6.34 2.67 14.75
C ASN A 180 -5.82 1.94 13.49
N ILE A 181 -6.74 1.39 12.68
CA ILE A 181 -6.42 0.85 11.36
C ILE A 181 -6.50 2.00 10.36
N GLU A 182 -5.47 2.16 9.57
CA GLU A 182 -5.38 3.22 8.57
C GLU A 182 -6.51 3.13 7.53
N SER A 183 -7.00 4.29 7.09
CA SER A 183 -7.98 4.34 6.02
C SER A 183 -7.38 3.96 4.68
N LEU A 184 -8.23 3.59 3.72
CA LEU A 184 -7.79 3.33 2.35
C LEU A 184 -7.02 4.51 1.76
N GLU A 185 -7.51 5.72 1.99
CA GLU A 185 -6.91 6.94 1.50
C GLU A 185 -5.53 7.17 2.10
N SER A 186 -5.39 6.94 3.41
CA SER A 186 -4.09 7.04 4.11
C SER A 186 -3.09 5.99 3.59
N LEU A 187 -3.51 4.73 3.47
CA LEU A 187 -2.65 3.66 2.94
C LEU A 187 -2.23 3.92 1.49
N ARG A 188 -3.12 4.49 0.68
CA ARG A 188 -2.83 4.88 -0.71
C ARG A 188 -1.77 5.99 -0.77
N ASP A 189 -1.93 7.02 0.05
CA ASP A 189 -0.99 8.14 0.12
C ASP A 189 0.38 7.68 0.66
N GLN A 190 0.39 6.74 1.62
CA GLN A 190 1.63 6.10 2.10
C GLN A 190 2.32 5.29 1.00
N ALA A 191 1.57 4.51 0.22
CA ALA A 191 2.11 3.74 -0.88
C ALA A 191 2.79 4.65 -1.92
N LEU A 192 2.14 5.75 -2.31
CA LEU A 192 2.71 6.75 -3.23
C LEU A 192 3.99 7.38 -2.65
N LYS A 193 3.99 7.77 -1.38
CA LYS A 193 5.19 8.32 -0.71
C LYS A 193 6.35 7.32 -0.64
N GLN A 194 6.07 6.03 -0.58
CA GLN A 194 7.07 4.96 -0.63
C GLN A 194 7.55 4.63 -2.05
N GLY A 195 7.04 5.33 -3.08
CA GLY A 195 7.44 5.14 -4.46
C GLY A 195 6.73 3.98 -5.16
N VAL A 196 5.59 3.52 -4.64
CA VAL A 196 4.74 2.56 -5.35
C VAL A 196 4.20 3.20 -6.62
N GLU A 197 4.45 2.57 -7.77
CA GLU A 197 3.99 3.03 -9.08
C GLU A 197 2.50 2.67 -9.25
N PHE A 198 1.67 3.68 -9.50
CA PHE A 198 0.25 3.50 -9.82
C PHE A 198 0.03 3.71 -11.30
N ILE A 199 -0.51 2.70 -11.99
CA ILE A 199 -0.81 2.74 -13.42
C ILE A 199 -2.31 2.56 -13.63
N ALA A 200 -2.95 3.50 -14.31
CA ALA A 200 -4.33 3.39 -14.74
C ALA A 200 -4.40 2.83 -16.17
N CYS A 201 -5.26 1.83 -16.37
CA CYS A 201 -5.47 1.22 -17.68
C CYS A 201 -6.21 2.19 -18.62
N GLN A 202 -5.56 2.62 -19.71
CA GLN A 202 -6.16 3.53 -20.69
C GLN A 202 -7.45 2.96 -21.30
N MET A 203 -7.44 1.71 -21.73
CA MET A 203 -8.62 1.07 -22.33
C MET A 203 -9.81 1.08 -21.36
N SER A 204 -9.57 0.77 -20.09
CA SER A 204 -10.65 0.78 -19.07
C SER A 204 -11.14 2.20 -18.78
N MET A 205 -10.26 3.20 -18.80
CA MET A 205 -10.65 4.61 -18.68
C MET A 205 -11.58 5.02 -19.81
N ASP A 206 -11.26 4.64 -21.04
CA ASP A 206 -12.05 4.97 -22.22
C ASP A 206 -13.43 4.28 -22.19
N VAL A 207 -13.46 2.98 -21.88
CA VAL A 207 -14.71 2.20 -21.80
C VAL A 207 -15.63 2.72 -20.70
N MET A 208 -15.08 3.07 -19.54
CA MET A 208 -15.86 3.50 -18.36
C MET A 208 -16.07 5.03 -18.30
N GLY A 209 -15.54 5.77 -19.28
CA GLY A 209 -15.64 7.23 -19.30
C GLY A 209 -14.99 7.91 -18.12
N VAL A 210 -13.92 7.33 -17.58
CA VAL A 210 -13.11 7.93 -16.51
C VAL A 210 -12.05 8.82 -17.14
N LYS A 211 -12.01 10.09 -16.74
CA LYS A 211 -11.04 11.05 -17.26
C LYS A 211 -9.83 11.15 -16.36
N ARG A 212 -8.67 11.52 -16.94
CA ARG A 212 -7.39 11.67 -16.21
C ARG A 212 -7.52 12.60 -15.00
N GLU A 213 -8.26 13.67 -15.14
CA GLU A 213 -8.47 14.70 -14.13
C GLU A 213 -9.20 14.17 -12.88
N GLU A 214 -9.95 13.06 -13.03
CA GLU A 214 -10.66 12.42 -11.93
C GLU A 214 -9.73 11.55 -11.06
N LEU A 215 -8.56 11.18 -11.58
CA LEU A 215 -7.57 10.35 -10.91
C LEU A 215 -6.54 11.20 -10.16
N LEU A 216 -5.85 10.57 -9.19
CA LEU A 216 -4.73 11.21 -8.48
C LEU A 216 -3.66 11.70 -9.46
N ASP A 217 -2.96 12.75 -9.10
CA ASP A 217 -1.99 13.40 -9.99
C ASP A 217 -0.74 12.54 -10.20
N GLU A 218 -0.41 11.68 -9.24
CA GLU A 218 0.73 10.76 -9.27
C GLU A 218 0.51 9.51 -10.14
N VAL A 219 -0.75 9.26 -10.55
CA VAL A 219 -1.07 8.07 -11.37
C VAL A 219 -0.57 8.27 -12.79
N THR A 220 0.15 7.28 -13.32
CA THR A 220 0.51 7.21 -14.73
C THR A 220 -0.54 6.47 -15.54
N ILE A 221 -0.64 6.75 -16.83
CA ILE A 221 -1.54 6.03 -17.72
C ILE A 221 -0.72 5.03 -18.53
N GLY A 222 -1.21 3.80 -18.61
CA GLY A 222 -0.54 2.74 -19.36
C GLY A 222 -1.51 1.70 -19.89
N GLY A 223 -1.00 0.84 -20.74
CA GLY A 223 -1.71 -0.31 -21.28
C GLY A 223 -1.13 -1.63 -20.77
N VAL A 224 -1.63 -2.73 -21.35
CA VAL A 224 -1.19 -4.09 -20.99
C VAL A 224 0.32 -4.29 -21.20
N ALA A 225 0.92 -3.68 -22.22
CA ALA A 225 2.35 -3.82 -22.47
C ALA A 225 3.20 -3.19 -21.35
N THR A 226 2.78 -2.03 -20.84
CA THR A 226 3.42 -1.38 -19.69
C THR A 226 3.34 -2.25 -18.44
N TYR A 227 2.17 -2.85 -18.18
CA TYR A 227 2.03 -3.78 -17.08
C TYR A 227 2.88 -5.04 -17.25
N MET A 228 2.87 -5.66 -18.43
CA MET A 228 3.63 -6.89 -18.72
C MET A 228 5.14 -6.68 -18.60
N ASP A 229 5.67 -5.52 -18.97
CA ASP A 229 7.08 -5.18 -18.72
C ASP A 229 7.41 -5.21 -17.21
N ARG A 230 6.55 -4.64 -16.37
CA ARG A 230 6.71 -4.67 -14.91
C ARG A 230 6.56 -6.09 -14.37
N ALA A 231 5.55 -6.82 -14.84
CA ALA A 231 5.22 -8.17 -14.38
C ALA A 231 6.33 -9.19 -14.75
N SER A 232 6.98 -9.04 -15.89
CA SER A 232 8.09 -9.92 -16.31
C SER A 232 9.33 -9.81 -15.42
N ARG A 233 9.52 -8.67 -14.77
CA ARG A 233 10.61 -8.40 -13.82
C ARG A 233 10.21 -8.66 -12.36
N ALA A 234 8.94 -8.97 -12.11
CA ALA A 234 8.42 -9.21 -10.80
C ALA A 234 8.47 -10.69 -10.42
N ASN A 235 8.74 -10.98 -9.15
CA ASN A 235 8.70 -12.34 -8.62
C ASN A 235 7.36 -12.65 -7.90
N VAL A 236 6.50 -11.64 -7.73
CA VAL A 236 5.13 -11.80 -7.23
C VAL A 236 4.19 -11.00 -8.12
N ASN A 237 3.18 -11.67 -8.66
CA ASN A 237 2.13 -11.06 -9.47
C ASN A 237 0.79 -11.49 -8.89
N LEU A 238 -0.04 -10.53 -8.45
CA LEU A 238 -1.34 -10.80 -7.84
C LEU A 238 -2.46 -10.12 -8.61
N PHE A 239 -3.62 -10.78 -8.65
CA PHE A 239 -4.86 -10.23 -9.19
C PHE A 239 -5.91 -10.14 -8.07
N ILE A 240 -6.46 -8.92 -7.80
CA ILE A 240 -7.34 -8.59 -6.67
C ILE A 240 -8.63 -7.92 -7.12
#